data_4c174cb8cb74dc2e0340d17812f6f91d
#
_entry.id   4c174cb8cb74dc2e0340d17812f6f91d
#
_cell.length_a   1.000
_cell.length_b   1.000
_cell.length_c   1.000
_cell.angle_alpha   90.00
_cell.angle_beta   90.00
_cell.angle_gamma   90.00
#
_symmetry.space_group_name_H-M   'P 1'
#
loop_
_entity.id
_entity.type
_entity.pdbx_description
1 polymer ?
#
loop_
_entity_poly.entity_id
_entity_poly.type
_entity_poly.pdbx_seq_one_letter_code
_entity_poly.pdbx_strand_id
1 'polypeptide(L)'
;MCMRTFLLRKPMRGKDDRSEILFSYIRLDERIPADHPLRVIRQLVDAALAELSRAFAKLYARDGRPSIPPERLLRALLLQAFYTVRSELQLMEQLNYNLLFRWFVGLSADDPVWDATVFCKNRDRLLNGDIARKFMISVLNLPEVRQLLSSEHFSVDGTLIEAWASMKSFVPKDGSKPPPGKGQDGSGGRNAERDFHGEKRKNDTHSSTTDPDARLFRKGAGKEAKLCHMGHLMMENRNGLIIDARLTEANGTAERTTALDMIEDNAKSGSTVGGDKNYDTADFVAGCRERGCTPHVSQNDTNRRSAIDARTTRHPGYRISTIKRKRIEEPFGWMKTVGGLRKTRHRGRGLVEWFFVLTATAYNLIRIPKILAATG
;
A
#
# COMPACT_ATOMS: atom_id res chain seq x y z
N MET A 1 70.92 30.28 -3.02
CA MET A 1 69.75 31.14 -2.66
C MET A 1 68.51 30.34 -2.97
N CYS A 2 67.93 29.67 -1.96
CA CYS A 2 66.85 28.68 -2.12
C CYS A 2 65.53 29.38 -1.84
N MET A 3 64.75 29.62 -2.87
CA MET A 3 63.40 30.20 -2.77
C MET A 3 62.44 29.14 -2.22
N ARG A 4 62.04 29.23 -0.92
CA ARG A 4 60.99 28.46 -0.35
C ARG A 4 59.65 29.03 -0.85
N THR A 5 58.95 28.32 -1.71
CA THR A 5 57.58 28.61 -2.13
C THR A 5 56.66 28.37 -0.92
N PHE A 6 56.15 29.41 -0.31
CA PHE A 6 55.12 29.32 0.70
C PHE A 6 53.80 28.90 0.04
N LEU A 7 53.47 27.64 0.19
CA LEU A 7 52.10 27.14 -0.11
C LEU A 7 51.14 27.76 0.91
N LEU A 8 50.44 28.80 0.50
CA LEU A 8 49.32 29.36 1.28
C LEU A 8 48.30 28.25 1.52
N ARG A 9 48.26 27.73 2.74
CA ARG A 9 47.20 26.79 3.17
C ARG A 9 45.86 27.50 3.07
N LYS A 10 45.00 27.10 2.15
CA LYS A 10 43.62 27.56 2.09
C LYS A 10 42.92 27.19 3.41
N PRO A 11 42.13 28.08 3.99
CA PRO A 11 41.38 27.79 5.22
C PRO A 11 40.42 26.64 4.93
N MET A 12 40.29 25.67 5.86
CA MET A 12 39.41 24.53 5.73
C MET A 12 37.92 24.95 5.77
N ARG A 13 37.60 26.07 6.39
CA ARG A 13 36.27 26.61 6.42
C ARG A 13 35.96 27.26 5.07
N GLY A 14 34.94 26.68 4.34
CA GLY A 14 34.42 27.28 3.12
C GLY A 14 33.79 28.65 3.39
N LYS A 15 33.74 29.48 2.38
CA LYS A 15 33.02 30.77 2.45
C LYS A 15 31.53 30.52 2.26
N ASP A 16 30.69 31.25 3.00
CA ASP A 16 29.23 31.28 2.80
C ASP A 16 28.89 32.35 1.76
N ASP A 17 29.26 32.05 0.51
CA ASP A 17 29.01 32.96 -0.61
C ASP A 17 27.64 32.64 -1.23
N ARG A 18 26.73 33.60 -1.30
CA ARG A 18 25.44 33.47 -1.98
C ARG A 18 25.65 33.76 -3.46
N SER A 19 25.30 32.80 -4.28
CA SER A 19 25.32 32.96 -5.74
C SER A 19 23.95 33.42 -6.22
N GLU A 20 23.87 34.64 -6.77
CA GLU A 20 22.67 35.20 -7.42
C GLU A 20 22.74 35.01 -8.94
N ILE A 21 22.92 33.78 -9.39
CA ILE A 21 22.95 33.48 -10.83
C ILE A 21 21.54 33.59 -11.39
N LEU A 22 21.32 34.55 -12.31
CA LEU A 22 20.02 34.82 -12.92
C LEU A 22 19.57 33.72 -13.89
N PHE A 23 20.49 33.02 -14.53
CA PHE A 23 20.20 31.96 -15.50
C PHE A 23 20.95 30.68 -15.14
N SER A 24 20.26 29.55 -15.16
CA SER A 24 20.86 28.23 -15.04
C SER A 24 20.33 27.29 -16.11
N TYR A 25 21.23 26.70 -16.89
CA TYR A 25 20.90 25.64 -17.86
C TYR A 25 21.00 24.28 -17.17
N ILE A 26 19.84 23.68 -16.84
CA ILE A 26 19.79 22.40 -16.14
C ILE A 26 19.02 21.38 -16.98
N ARG A 27 19.70 20.29 -17.37
CA ARG A 27 19.02 19.07 -17.84
C ARG A 27 18.77 18.18 -16.63
N LEU A 28 17.49 17.96 -16.29
CA LEU A 28 17.11 17.18 -15.10
C LEU A 28 17.69 15.77 -15.14
N ASP A 29 17.78 15.18 -16.33
CA ASP A 29 18.33 13.83 -16.46
C ASP A 29 19.82 13.75 -16.13
N GLU A 30 20.59 14.78 -16.44
CA GLU A 30 22.03 14.88 -16.10
C GLU A 30 22.24 15.22 -14.61
N ARG A 31 21.25 15.90 -13.99
CA ARG A 31 21.30 16.29 -12.59
C ARG A 31 21.10 15.12 -11.63
N ILE A 32 20.32 14.12 -12.03
CA ILE A 32 20.05 12.93 -11.21
C ILE A 32 21.22 11.93 -11.38
N PRO A 33 21.81 11.43 -10.30
CA PRO A 33 22.89 10.43 -10.38
C PRO A 33 22.49 9.22 -11.22
N ALA A 34 23.44 8.69 -11.99
CA ALA A 34 23.19 7.56 -12.90
C ALA A 34 22.78 6.27 -12.15
N ASP A 35 23.26 6.10 -10.94
CA ASP A 35 22.98 4.97 -10.03
C ASP A 35 21.77 5.20 -9.13
N HIS A 36 21.04 6.33 -9.27
CA HIS A 36 19.90 6.63 -8.41
C HIS A 36 18.78 5.58 -8.59
N PRO A 37 18.26 4.96 -7.49
CA PRO A 37 17.28 3.87 -7.57
C PRO A 37 16.02 4.18 -8.37
N LEU A 38 15.57 5.42 -8.37
CA LEU A 38 14.40 5.84 -9.14
C LEU A 38 14.60 5.75 -10.66
N ARG A 39 15.84 5.62 -11.19
CA ARG A 39 16.04 5.46 -12.63
C ARG A 39 15.49 4.13 -13.13
N VAL A 40 15.86 3.04 -12.48
CA VAL A 40 15.34 1.71 -12.81
C VAL A 40 13.84 1.63 -12.55
N ILE A 41 13.38 2.18 -11.42
CA ILE A 41 11.94 2.23 -11.09
C ILE A 41 11.18 3.00 -12.17
N ARG A 42 11.69 4.13 -12.64
CA ARG A 42 11.05 4.93 -13.69
C ARG A 42 10.93 4.15 -15.00
N GLN A 43 11.97 3.41 -15.40
CA GLN A 43 11.92 2.56 -16.59
C GLN A 43 10.81 1.52 -16.50
N LEU A 44 10.70 0.80 -15.37
CA LEU A 44 9.63 -0.16 -15.12
C LEU A 44 8.24 0.50 -15.13
N VAL A 45 8.12 1.67 -14.49
CA VAL A 45 6.87 2.43 -14.47
C VAL A 45 6.48 2.88 -15.86
N ASP A 46 7.41 3.44 -16.64
CA ASP A 46 7.15 3.95 -17.99
C ASP A 46 6.73 2.80 -18.93
N ALA A 47 7.38 1.64 -18.85
CA ALA A 47 7.00 0.44 -19.60
C ALA A 47 5.58 -0.02 -19.24
N ALA A 48 5.26 -0.13 -17.95
CA ALA A 48 3.94 -0.54 -17.49
C ALA A 48 2.84 0.47 -17.87
N LEU A 49 3.13 1.77 -17.82
CA LEU A 49 2.19 2.83 -18.21
C LEU A 49 1.91 2.83 -19.72
N ALA A 50 2.89 2.49 -20.54
CA ALA A 50 2.70 2.39 -21.98
C ALA A 50 1.65 1.33 -22.35
N GLU A 51 1.62 0.18 -21.65
CA GLU A 51 0.61 -0.86 -21.83
C GLU A 51 -0.81 -0.37 -21.48
N LEU A 52 -0.93 0.60 -20.57
CA LEU A 52 -2.21 1.15 -20.12
C LEU A 52 -2.80 2.24 -21.02
N SER A 53 -2.10 2.66 -22.07
CA SER A 53 -2.51 3.77 -22.96
C SER A 53 -3.96 3.63 -23.46
N ARG A 54 -4.36 2.42 -23.87
CA ARG A 54 -5.76 2.15 -24.31
C ARG A 54 -6.78 2.27 -23.17
N ALA A 55 -6.39 1.89 -21.95
CA ALA A 55 -7.25 2.02 -20.77
C ALA A 55 -7.41 3.49 -20.39
N PHE A 56 -6.34 4.27 -20.46
CA PHE A 56 -6.38 5.72 -20.23
C PHE A 56 -7.27 6.43 -21.24
N ALA A 57 -7.14 6.12 -22.53
CA ALA A 57 -7.97 6.74 -23.56
C ALA A 57 -9.48 6.60 -23.34
N LYS A 58 -9.92 5.52 -22.65
CA LYS A 58 -11.33 5.30 -22.31
C LYS A 58 -11.83 6.16 -21.15
N LEU A 59 -10.94 6.73 -20.34
CA LEU A 59 -11.29 7.53 -19.17
C LEU A 59 -11.44 9.03 -19.50
N TYR A 60 -11.02 9.45 -20.68
CA TYR A 60 -11.01 10.84 -21.08
C TYR A 60 -11.94 11.08 -22.27
N ALA A 61 -12.66 12.19 -22.26
CA ALA A 61 -13.45 12.62 -23.39
C ALA A 61 -12.54 12.94 -24.57
N ARG A 62 -13.06 12.83 -25.79
CA ARG A 62 -12.33 13.16 -27.03
C ARG A 62 -12.08 14.65 -27.16
N ASP A 63 -13.00 15.47 -26.66
CA ASP A 63 -12.98 16.93 -26.75
C ASP A 63 -13.00 17.56 -25.36
N GLY A 64 -12.42 18.75 -25.22
CA GLY A 64 -12.42 19.52 -24.00
C GLY A 64 -11.04 20.09 -23.63
N ARG A 65 -10.97 20.75 -22.46
CA ARG A 65 -9.71 21.30 -21.95
C ARG A 65 -8.74 20.18 -21.60
N PRO A 66 -7.47 20.25 -22.06
CA PRO A 66 -6.45 19.28 -21.68
C PRO A 66 -6.35 19.12 -20.16
N SER A 67 -6.38 17.87 -19.69
CA SER A 67 -6.25 17.52 -18.29
C SER A 67 -4.81 17.06 -17.97
N ILE A 68 -4.54 16.78 -16.68
CA ILE A 68 -3.26 16.18 -16.28
C ILE A 68 -3.17 14.79 -16.92
N PRO A 69 -2.07 14.46 -17.63
CA PRO A 69 -1.86 13.13 -18.17
C PRO A 69 -1.89 12.06 -17.06
N PRO A 70 -2.62 10.95 -17.24
CA PRO A 70 -2.74 9.88 -16.25
C PRO A 70 -1.39 9.28 -15.84
N GLU A 71 -0.43 9.25 -16.75
CA GLU A 71 0.93 8.80 -16.50
C GLU A 71 1.63 9.69 -15.46
N ARG A 72 1.49 11.03 -15.60
CA ARG A 72 2.04 11.99 -14.63
C ARG A 72 1.35 11.87 -13.26
N LEU A 73 0.03 11.64 -13.25
CA LEU A 73 -0.71 11.41 -12.01
C LEU A 73 -0.20 10.18 -11.27
N LEU A 74 -0.05 9.04 -11.96
CA LEU A 74 0.43 7.81 -11.35
C LEU A 74 1.87 7.92 -10.85
N ARG A 75 2.77 8.52 -11.63
CA ARG A 75 4.15 8.78 -11.15
C ARG A 75 4.16 9.66 -9.90
N ALA A 76 3.34 10.71 -9.87
CA ALA A 76 3.25 11.59 -8.70
C ALA A 76 2.69 10.86 -7.46
N LEU A 77 1.68 9.99 -7.63
CA LEU A 77 1.12 9.18 -6.55
C LEU A 77 2.11 8.11 -6.05
N LEU A 78 2.93 7.54 -6.92
CA LEU A 78 4.02 6.65 -6.51
C LEU A 78 5.05 7.38 -5.64
N LEU A 79 5.38 8.64 -5.94
CA LEU A 79 6.25 9.45 -5.07
C LEU A 79 5.65 9.67 -3.69
N GLN A 80 4.33 9.80 -3.56
CA GLN A 80 3.69 9.86 -2.25
C GLN A 80 3.97 8.60 -1.43
N ALA A 81 3.88 7.42 -2.07
CA ALA A 81 4.14 6.15 -1.40
C ALA A 81 5.64 5.96 -1.10
N PHE A 82 6.55 6.32 -2.02
CA PHE A 82 8.00 6.13 -1.84
C PHE A 82 8.61 7.04 -0.78
N TYR A 83 8.10 8.27 -0.66
CA TYR A 83 8.68 9.32 0.20
C TYR A 83 7.77 9.74 1.36
N THR A 84 6.74 8.95 1.66
CA THR A 84 5.81 9.21 2.78
C THR A 84 5.20 10.62 2.73
N VAL A 85 4.88 11.12 1.54
CA VAL A 85 4.26 12.44 1.37
C VAL A 85 2.79 12.37 1.80
N ARG A 86 2.42 13.12 2.84
CA ARG A 86 1.16 12.91 3.57
C ARG A 86 -0.08 13.51 2.90
N SER A 87 0.09 14.48 2.02
CA SER A 87 -1.04 15.16 1.37
C SER A 87 -0.72 15.54 -0.06
N GLU A 88 -1.76 15.74 -0.85
CA GLU A 88 -1.64 16.24 -2.22
C GLU A 88 -1.09 17.68 -2.24
N LEU A 89 -1.41 18.50 -1.25
CA LEU A 89 -0.85 19.83 -1.10
C LEU A 89 0.68 19.77 -0.94
N GLN A 90 1.15 18.92 0.00
CA GLN A 90 2.58 18.70 0.20
C GLN A 90 3.26 18.11 -1.03
N LEU A 91 2.57 17.23 -1.78
CA LEU A 91 3.09 16.69 -3.04
C LEU A 91 3.28 17.80 -4.08
N MET A 92 2.31 18.70 -4.23
CA MET A 92 2.42 19.83 -5.18
C MET A 92 3.55 20.78 -4.77
N GLU A 93 3.70 21.03 -3.47
CA GLU A 93 4.81 21.80 -2.92
C GLU A 93 6.16 21.15 -3.25
N GLN A 94 6.31 19.84 -2.99
CA GLN A 94 7.52 19.11 -3.37
C GLN A 94 7.79 19.17 -4.88
N LEU A 95 6.77 19.03 -5.72
CA LEU A 95 6.92 19.16 -7.16
C LEU A 95 7.35 20.56 -7.61
N ASN A 96 7.11 21.61 -6.83
CA ASN A 96 7.60 22.94 -7.14
C ASN A 96 9.11 23.07 -6.96
N TYR A 97 9.71 22.44 -5.96
CA TYR A 97 11.10 22.67 -5.56
C TYR A 97 12.03 21.49 -5.78
N ASN A 98 11.50 20.26 -5.79
CA ASN A 98 12.31 19.04 -5.84
C ASN A 98 12.55 18.59 -7.27
N LEU A 99 13.76 18.81 -7.78
CA LEU A 99 14.15 18.45 -9.15
C LEU A 99 14.06 16.94 -9.42
N LEU A 100 14.33 16.09 -8.40
CA LEU A 100 14.18 14.63 -8.52
C LEU A 100 12.70 14.26 -8.75
N PHE A 101 11.79 14.88 -8.01
CA PHE A 101 10.35 14.62 -8.15
C PHE A 101 9.85 15.08 -9.53
N ARG A 102 10.27 16.27 -9.97
CA ARG A 102 9.94 16.80 -11.30
C ARG A 102 10.42 15.85 -12.39
N TRP A 103 11.69 15.44 -12.32
CA TRP A 103 12.25 14.47 -13.25
C TRP A 103 11.45 13.16 -13.27
N PHE A 104 11.14 12.58 -12.11
CA PHE A 104 10.40 11.32 -12.04
C PHE A 104 8.99 11.43 -12.62
N VAL A 105 8.29 12.52 -12.38
CA VAL A 105 6.95 12.77 -12.91
C VAL A 105 6.96 13.11 -14.41
N GLY A 106 8.06 13.65 -14.93
CA GLY A 106 8.21 14.11 -16.30
C GLY A 106 7.80 15.58 -16.48
N LEU A 107 8.09 16.41 -15.48
CA LEU A 107 8.03 17.87 -15.55
C LEU A 107 9.41 18.44 -15.84
N SER A 108 9.51 19.47 -16.69
CA SER A 108 10.73 20.24 -16.85
C SER A 108 10.98 21.16 -15.65
N ALA A 109 12.14 21.79 -15.56
CA ALA A 109 12.48 22.66 -14.44
C ALA A 109 11.48 23.82 -14.27
N ASP A 110 10.95 24.36 -15.38
CA ASP A 110 10.09 25.53 -15.41
C ASP A 110 8.60 25.22 -15.62
N ASP A 111 8.22 23.95 -15.81
CA ASP A 111 6.81 23.60 -15.99
C ASP A 111 5.98 24.02 -14.74
N PRO A 112 4.80 24.63 -14.92
CA PRO A 112 3.93 24.93 -13.79
C PRO A 112 3.43 23.63 -13.16
N VAL A 113 3.36 23.61 -11.81
CA VAL A 113 2.77 22.51 -11.06
C VAL A 113 1.27 22.76 -10.88
N TRP A 114 0.52 21.71 -10.82
CA TRP A 114 -0.94 21.74 -10.70
C TRP A 114 -1.38 22.20 -9.30
N ASP A 115 -2.57 22.77 -9.24
CA ASP A 115 -3.27 22.95 -7.96
C ASP A 115 -3.66 21.59 -7.38
N ALA A 116 -3.61 21.46 -6.04
CA ALA A 116 -3.94 20.22 -5.34
C ALA A 116 -5.38 19.76 -5.58
N THR A 117 -6.33 20.70 -5.74
CA THR A 117 -7.75 20.38 -6.02
C THR A 117 -7.89 19.83 -7.44
N VAL A 118 -7.19 20.42 -8.40
CA VAL A 118 -7.17 19.94 -9.80
C VAL A 118 -6.54 18.55 -9.86
N PHE A 119 -5.45 18.34 -9.13
CA PHE A 119 -4.80 17.03 -9.03
C PHE A 119 -5.75 15.97 -8.48
N CYS A 120 -6.44 16.23 -7.35
CA CYS A 120 -7.40 15.31 -6.75
C CYS A 120 -8.54 14.95 -7.71
N LYS A 121 -9.16 15.93 -8.38
CA LYS A 121 -10.22 15.69 -9.36
C LYS A 121 -9.77 14.81 -10.53
N ASN A 122 -8.54 14.99 -11.00
CA ASN A 122 -7.98 14.17 -12.06
C ASN A 122 -7.60 12.75 -11.58
N ARG A 123 -7.06 12.63 -10.36
CA ARG A 123 -6.80 11.34 -9.72
C ARG A 123 -8.09 10.51 -9.60
N ASP A 124 -9.18 11.12 -9.20
CA ASP A 124 -10.44 10.41 -8.97
C ASP A 124 -11.01 9.77 -10.26
N ARG A 125 -10.64 10.27 -11.45
CA ARG A 125 -10.95 9.60 -12.72
C ARG A 125 -10.28 8.22 -12.85
N LEU A 126 -9.10 8.05 -12.27
CA LEU A 126 -8.36 6.78 -12.34
C LEU A 126 -9.06 5.66 -11.53
N LEU A 127 -9.92 6.02 -10.57
CA LEU A 127 -10.72 5.07 -9.82
C LEU A 127 -11.73 4.33 -10.71
N ASN A 128 -12.40 5.06 -11.60
CA ASN A 128 -13.46 4.52 -12.45
C ASN A 128 -12.99 3.44 -13.43
N GLY A 129 -11.69 3.38 -13.70
CA GLY A 129 -11.11 2.42 -14.63
C GLY A 129 -10.37 1.25 -13.97
N ASP A 130 -10.42 1.14 -12.65
CA ASP A 130 -9.61 0.18 -11.86
C ASP A 130 -8.11 0.24 -12.22
N ILE A 131 -7.61 1.45 -12.39
CA ILE A 131 -6.27 1.68 -12.94
C ILE A 131 -5.18 1.16 -12.01
N ALA A 132 -5.35 1.21 -10.68
CA ALA A 132 -4.34 0.70 -9.75
C ALA A 132 -4.12 -0.80 -9.94
N ARG A 133 -5.19 -1.59 -10.09
CA ARG A 133 -5.10 -3.03 -10.34
C ARG A 133 -4.51 -3.34 -11.70
N LYS A 134 -4.96 -2.64 -12.74
CA LYS A 134 -4.39 -2.77 -14.09
C LYS A 134 -2.90 -2.43 -14.10
N PHE A 135 -2.49 -1.38 -13.39
CA PHE A 135 -1.09 -1.00 -13.27
C PHE A 135 -0.26 -2.06 -12.54
N MET A 136 -0.79 -2.63 -11.45
CA MET A 136 -0.15 -3.75 -10.76
C MET A 136 0.05 -4.94 -11.70
N ILE A 137 -0.98 -5.34 -12.43
CA ILE A 137 -0.93 -6.43 -13.40
C ILE A 137 0.08 -6.13 -14.51
N SER A 138 0.10 -4.90 -15.03
CA SER A 138 1.05 -4.48 -16.07
C SER A 138 2.49 -4.57 -15.57
N VAL A 139 2.79 -4.09 -14.34
CA VAL A 139 4.13 -4.22 -13.74
C VAL A 139 4.53 -5.69 -13.58
N LEU A 140 3.62 -6.56 -13.12
CA LEU A 140 3.91 -7.99 -12.93
C LEU A 140 4.11 -8.74 -14.26
N ASN A 141 3.53 -8.25 -15.35
CA ASN A 141 3.63 -8.84 -16.68
C ASN A 141 4.83 -8.37 -17.49
N LEU A 142 5.58 -7.36 -17.03
CA LEU A 142 6.81 -6.95 -17.69
C LEU A 142 7.74 -8.16 -17.84
N PRO A 143 8.39 -8.38 -19.00
CA PRO A 143 9.20 -9.59 -19.26
C PRO A 143 10.25 -9.86 -18.16
N GLU A 144 10.97 -8.83 -17.74
CA GLU A 144 11.99 -8.90 -16.70
C GLU A 144 11.42 -9.18 -15.31
N VAL A 145 10.17 -8.79 -15.04
CA VAL A 145 9.49 -9.05 -13.76
C VAL A 145 8.85 -10.43 -13.75
N ARG A 146 8.24 -10.83 -14.86
CA ARG A 146 7.54 -12.09 -14.98
C ARG A 146 8.44 -13.30 -14.70
N GLN A 147 9.69 -13.27 -15.13
CA GLN A 147 10.67 -14.32 -14.84
C GLN A 147 11.08 -14.41 -13.36
N LEU A 148 10.86 -13.34 -12.58
CA LEU A 148 11.08 -13.34 -11.13
C LEU A 148 9.96 -14.03 -10.36
N LEU A 149 8.76 -14.16 -10.95
CA LEU A 149 7.60 -14.73 -10.28
C LEU A 149 7.67 -16.25 -10.25
N SER A 150 7.30 -16.84 -9.10
CA SER A 150 7.11 -18.27 -8.94
C SER A 150 5.63 -18.61 -8.79
N SER A 151 5.20 -19.71 -9.39
CA SER A 151 3.85 -20.25 -9.25
C SER A 151 3.75 -21.45 -8.30
N GLU A 152 4.82 -21.72 -7.53
CA GLU A 152 4.91 -22.95 -6.74
C GLU A 152 4.45 -22.76 -5.29
N HIS A 153 4.81 -21.60 -4.71
CA HIS A 153 4.60 -21.38 -3.29
C HIS A 153 4.22 -19.94 -3.00
N PHE A 154 3.08 -19.77 -2.32
CA PHE A 154 2.50 -18.49 -1.97
C PHE A 154 2.33 -18.33 -0.47
N SER A 155 2.21 -17.10 -0.02
CA SER A 155 1.73 -16.74 1.32
C SER A 155 0.54 -15.81 1.21
N VAL A 156 -0.44 -16.02 2.08
CA VAL A 156 -1.61 -15.14 2.25
C VAL A 156 -1.66 -14.61 3.67
N ASP A 157 -2.03 -13.35 3.82
CA ASP A 157 -2.23 -12.75 5.14
C ASP A 157 -3.11 -11.49 5.03
N GLY A 158 -3.71 -11.10 6.16
CA GLY A 158 -4.56 -9.93 6.29
C GLY A 158 -4.02 -8.91 7.29
N THR A 159 -4.34 -7.66 7.08
CA THR A 159 -3.97 -6.59 7.99
C THR A 159 -5.07 -5.56 8.15
N LEU A 160 -5.21 -4.99 9.36
CA LEU A 160 -6.13 -3.89 9.59
C LEU A 160 -5.52 -2.57 9.15
N ILE A 161 -6.32 -1.77 8.44
CA ILE A 161 -6.03 -0.40 8.04
C ILE A 161 -7.03 0.50 8.77
N GLU A 162 -6.53 1.34 9.66
CA GLU A 162 -7.37 2.25 10.43
C GLU A 162 -8.03 3.27 9.48
N ALA A 163 -9.35 3.41 9.60
CA ALA A 163 -10.13 4.31 8.76
C ALA A 163 -9.92 5.78 9.13
N TRP A 164 -10.16 6.69 8.18
CA TRP A 164 -10.23 8.11 8.43
C TRP A 164 -11.57 8.48 9.06
N ALA A 165 -11.82 7.91 10.23
CA ALA A 165 -13.02 8.11 11.00
C ALA A 165 -12.69 8.08 12.49
N SER A 166 -13.36 8.91 13.29
CA SER A 166 -13.26 8.88 14.74
C SER A 166 -14.37 8.01 15.33
N MET A 167 -14.17 7.51 16.54
CA MET A 167 -15.23 6.80 17.27
C MET A 167 -16.46 7.68 17.56
N LYS A 168 -16.31 9.01 17.55
CA LYS A 168 -17.44 9.95 17.66
C LYS A 168 -18.40 9.86 16.47
N SER A 169 -17.89 9.53 15.28
CA SER A 169 -18.70 9.34 14.09
C SER A 169 -19.46 8.02 14.04
N PHE A 170 -19.18 7.09 14.96
CA PHE A 170 -19.82 5.79 15.02
C PHE A 170 -21.12 5.88 15.83
N VAL A 171 -22.23 6.12 15.13
CA VAL A 171 -23.54 6.44 15.69
C VAL A 171 -24.58 5.38 15.32
N PRO A 172 -25.70 5.29 16.06
CA PRO A 172 -26.80 4.38 15.74
C PRO A 172 -27.34 4.63 14.32
N LYS A 173 -27.63 3.55 13.59
CA LYS A 173 -28.18 3.59 12.21
C LYS A 173 -29.62 4.10 12.16
N ASP A 174 -30.37 3.94 13.25
CA ASP A 174 -31.77 4.38 13.39
C ASP A 174 -31.93 5.88 13.66
N GLY A 175 -30.79 6.62 13.72
CA GLY A 175 -30.78 8.05 13.99
C GLY A 175 -31.08 8.41 15.46
N SER A 176 -31.19 7.44 16.36
CA SER A 176 -31.36 7.70 17.79
C SER A 176 -30.13 8.48 18.30
N LYS A 177 -30.35 9.58 18.98
CA LYS A 177 -29.25 10.28 19.65
C LYS A 177 -28.82 9.46 20.84
N PRO A 178 -27.50 9.27 21.07
CA PRO A 178 -27.05 8.68 22.30
C PRO A 178 -27.64 9.45 23.48
N PRO A 179 -28.09 8.77 24.54
CA PRO A 179 -28.67 9.44 25.70
C PRO A 179 -27.72 10.51 26.20
N PRO A 180 -28.20 11.72 26.54
CA PRO A 180 -27.36 12.77 27.10
C PRO A 180 -26.67 12.23 28.34
N GLY A 181 -25.33 12.25 28.33
CA GLY A 181 -24.55 11.78 29.47
C GLY A 181 -25.02 12.48 30.75
N LYS A 182 -25.32 11.73 31.79
CA LYS A 182 -25.53 12.25 33.15
C LYS A 182 -24.19 12.84 33.65
N GLY A 183 -23.96 14.07 33.28
CA GLY A 183 -22.81 14.85 33.69
C GLY A 183 -23.20 16.33 33.57
N GLN A 184 -24.15 16.76 34.42
CA GLN A 184 -24.53 18.17 34.56
C GLN A 184 -23.48 18.99 35.34
N ASP A 185 -22.36 18.41 35.72
CA ASP A 185 -21.29 19.14 36.36
C ASP A 185 -20.20 19.35 35.32
N GLY A 186 -19.96 20.61 34.94
CA GLY A 186 -19.04 21.09 33.89
C GLY A 186 -17.56 20.63 33.97
N SER A 187 -17.29 19.45 34.55
CA SER A 187 -16.00 18.79 34.54
C SER A 187 -15.95 17.67 33.49
N GLY A 188 -16.18 18.01 32.21
CA GLY A 188 -15.98 17.11 31.07
C GLY A 188 -14.52 16.73 30.91
N GLY A 189 -14.02 15.82 31.76
CA GLY A 189 -12.70 15.22 31.58
C GLY A 189 -12.63 14.47 30.27
N ARG A 190 -11.45 14.43 29.62
CA ARG A 190 -11.14 13.68 28.38
C ARG A 190 -11.60 12.21 28.38
N ASN A 191 -11.97 11.65 29.55
CA ASN A 191 -12.40 10.26 29.73
C ASN A 191 -13.93 10.06 29.71
N ALA A 192 -14.75 11.13 29.81
CA ALA A 192 -16.21 11.02 29.72
C ALA A 192 -16.69 10.48 28.35
N GLU A 193 -15.89 10.63 27.30
CA GLU A 193 -16.19 10.11 25.96
C GLU A 193 -15.87 8.62 25.77
N ARG A 194 -15.19 7.97 26.71
CA ARG A 194 -14.84 6.52 26.66
C ARG A 194 -15.86 5.63 27.32
N ASP A 195 -16.63 6.15 28.26
CA ASP A 195 -17.71 5.42 28.88
C ASP A 195 -18.96 5.55 28.00
N PHE A 196 -19.22 4.53 27.23
CA PHE A 196 -20.41 4.43 26.38
C PHE A 196 -21.65 4.03 27.19
N HIS A 197 -21.69 4.33 28.49
CA HIS A 197 -22.84 4.08 29.37
C HIS A 197 -23.36 2.63 29.30
N GLY A 198 -22.50 1.64 29.16
CA GLY A 198 -22.87 0.24 29.06
C GLY A 198 -23.43 -0.20 27.70
N GLU A 199 -23.60 0.70 26.73
CA GLU A 199 -24.02 0.35 25.38
C GLU A 199 -22.90 -0.35 24.60
N LYS A 200 -23.14 -1.60 24.23
CA LYS A 200 -22.24 -2.35 23.35
C LYS A 200 -22.48 -1.90 21.91
N ARG A 201 -21.67 -0.97 21.42
CA ARG A 201 -21.69 -0.56 20.00
C ARG A 201 -21.25 -1.73 19.10
N LYS A 202 -22.12 -2.09 18.15
CA LYS A 202 -21.91 -3.18 17.20
C LYS A 202 -22.10 -2.68 15.78
N ASN A 203 -21.46 -3.32 14.81
CA ASN A 203 -21.62 -2.98 13.38
C ASN A 203 -23.05 -3.19 12.86
N ASP A 204 -23.84 -4.04 13.50
CA ASP A 204 -25.25 -4.28 13.14
C ASP A 204 -26.12 -3.06 13.47
N THR A 205 -25.85 -2.41 14.60
CA THR A 205 -26.65 -1.30 15.13
C THR A 205 -26.06 0.08 14.85
N HIS A 206 -24.75 0.17 14.58
CA HIS A 206 -24.02 1.43 14.42
C HIS A 206 -23.25 1.45 13.12
N SER A 207 -23.04 2.64 12.57
CA SER A 207 -22.18 2.90 11.43
C SER A 207 -21.44 4.24 11.59
N SER A 208 -20.31 4.40 10.92
CA SER A 208 -19.63 5.69 10.92
C SER A 208 -20.27 6.64 9.90
N THR A 209 -20.61 7.85 10.34
CA THR A 209 -21.07 8.92 9.44
C THR A 209 -19.95 9.50 8.59
N THR A 210 -18.70 9.34 9.00
CA THR A 210 -17.52 9.82 8.26
C THR A 210 -17.08 8.86 7.18
N ASP A 211 -17.08 7.55 7.49
CA ASP A 211 -16.73 6.47 6.56
C ASP A 211 -17.67 5.28 6.81
N PRO A 212 -18.82 5.21 6.10
CA PRO A 212 -19.82 4.17 6.32
C PRO A 212 -19.35 2.74 6.02
N ASP A 213 -18.29 2.58 5.22
CA ASP A 213 -17.70 1.29 4.87
C ASP A 213 -16.74 0.76 5.95
N ALA A 214 -16.28 1.63 6.87
CA ALA A 214 -15.43 1.23 7.98
C ALA A 214 -16.22 0.40 9.01
N ARG A 215 -15.61 -0.63 9.53
CA ARG A 215 -16.19 -1.50 10.54
C ARG A 215 -15.42 -1.42 11.85
N LEU A 216 -16.16 -1.46 12.95
CA LEU A 216 -15.55 -1.56 14.28
C LEU A 216 -15.01 -2.97 14.45
N PHE A 217 -13.71 -3.12 14.55
CA PHE A 217 -13.04 -4.41 14.65
C PHE A 217 -11.84 -4.35 15.58
N ARG A 218 -11.51 -5.46 16.23
CA ARG A 218 -10.32 -5.63 17.06
C ARG A 218 -9.57 -6.89 16.66
N LYS A 219 -8.26 -6.82 16.61
CA LYS A 219 -7.40 -7.93 16.17
C LYS A 219 -7.36 -9.11 17.16
N GLY A 220 -7.82 -8.94 18.39
CA GLY A 220 -7.81 -10.01 19.41
C GLY A 220 -8.34 -9.55 20.75
N ALA A 221 -8.50 -10.50 21.69
CA ALA A 221 -8.93 -10.21 23.06
C ALA A 221 -7.95 -9.23 23.73
N GLY A 222 -8.45 -8.25 24.48
CA GLY A 222 -7.64 -7.23 25.16
C GLY A 222 -7.07 -6.12 24.23
N LYS A 223 -7.29 -6.19 22.92
CA LYS A 223 -6.91 -5.09 22.01
C LYS A 223 -8.05 -4.09 21.84
N GLU A 224 -7.69 -2.83 21.63
CA GLU A 224 -8.64 -1.76 21.32
C GLU A 224 -9.40 -2.06 20.02
N ALA A 225 -10.72 -1.84 20.00
CA ALA A 225 -11.52 -1.89 18.80
C ALA A 225 -11.39 -0.55 18.05
N LYS A 226 -11.17 -0.61 16.74
CA LYS A 226 -10.99 0.56 15.89
C LYS A 226 -11.90 0.47 14.67
N LEU A 227 -12.31 1.61 14.16
CA LEU A 227 -12.93 1.69 12.84
C LEU A 227 -11.84 1.44 11.79
N CYS A 228 -12.01 0.39 11.00
CA CYS A 228 -10.98 -0.04 10.07
C CYS A 228 -11.56 -0.76 8.85
N HIS A 229 -10.73 -0.90 7.85
CA HIS A 229 -10.85 -1.81 6.72
C HIS A 229 -9.87 -2.97 6.91
N MET A 230 -10.03 -4.03 6.16
CA MET A 230 -9.12 -5.17 6.16
C MET A 230 -8.45 -5.32 4.79
N GLY A 231 -7.14 -5.14 4.75
CA GLY A 231 -6.33 -5.33 3.55
C GLY A 231 -5.75 -6.74 3.51
N HIS A 232 -5.76 -7.35 2.33
CA HIS A 232 -5.28 -8.72 2.10
C HIS A 232 -4.20 -8.69 1.04
N LEU A 233 -3.15 -9.48 1.23
CA LEU A 233 -2.08 -9.67 0.28
C LEU A 233 -1.89 -11.16 -0.04
N MET A 234 -1.60 -11.44 -1.30
CA MET A 234 -1.04 -12.70 -1.74
C MET A 234 0.36 -12.44 -2.30
N MET A 235 1.35 -13.15 -1.78
CA MET A 235 2.77 -12.97 -2.11
C MET A 235 3.35 -14.28 -2.63
N GLU A 236 4.09 -14.23 -3.73
CA GLU A 236 4.93 -15.35 -4.13
C GLU A 236 6.19 -15.41 -3.25
N ASN A 237 6.65 -16.62 -2.88
CA ASN A 237 7.66 -16.80 -1.84
C ASN A 237 9.11 -16.99 -2.34
N ARG A 238 9.34 -17.03 -3.66
CA ARG A 238 10.71 -17.07 -4.21
C ARG A 238 11.40 -15.74 -3.98
N ASN A 239 10.82 -14.66 -4.44
CA ASN A 239 11.36 -13.33 -4.40
C ASN A 239 10.61 -12.38 -3.44
N GLY A 240 9.44 -12.78 -2.94
CA GLY A 240 8.61 -11.99 -2.03
C GLY A 240 7.92 -10.82 -2.72
N LEU A 241 7.46 -11.03 -3.95
CA LEU A 241 6.67 -10.06 -4.70
C LEU A 241 5.18 -10.27 -4.43
N ILE A 242 4.46 -9.19 -4.24
CA ILE A 242 3.01 -9.20 -4.08
C ILE A 242 2.38 -9.45 -5.45
N ILE A 243 1.57 -10.49 -5.57
CA ILE A 243 0.88 -10.84 -6.81
C ILE A 243 -0.58 -10.43 -6.83
N ASP A 244 -1.21 -10.27 -5.66
CA ASP A 244 -2.57 -9.76 -5.52
C ASP A 244 -2.71 -8.96 -4.22
N ALA A 245 -3.57 -7.94 -4.26
CA ALA A 245 -3.87 -7.05 -3.15
C ALA A 245 -5.35 -6.66 -3.20
N ARG A 246 -6.09 -6.89 -2.11
CA ARG A 246 -7.53 -6.62 -2.00
C ARG A 246 -7.88 -5.95 -0.68
N LEU A 247 -8.99 -5.22 -0.68
CA LEU A 247 -9.53 -4.61 0.55
C LEU A 247 -10.98 -5.03 0.76
N THR A 248 -11.30 -5.40 1.99
CA THR A 248 -12.66 -5.77 2.39
C THR A 248 -13.11 -5.00 3.62
N GLU A 249 -14.36 -5.15 3.98
CA GLU A 249 -14.85 -4.82 5.31
C GLU A 249 -14.19 -5.72 6.35
N ALA A 250 -13.80 -5.15 7.48
CA ALA A 250 -13.20 -5.92 8.56
C ALA A 250 -14.25 -6.78 9.28
N ASN A 251 -14.11 -8.09 9.20
CA ASN A 251 -14.92 -9.06 9.93
C ASN A 251 -14.10 -10.33 10.28
N GLY A 252 -14.69 -11.26 11.01
CA GLY A 252 -13.99 -12.45 11.52
C GLY A 252 -13.69 -13.54 10.47
N THR A 253 -14.23 -13.44 9.25
CA THR A 253 -14.06 -14.44 8.18
C THR A 253 -13.35 -13.88 6.95
N ALA A 254 -13.30 -12.55 6.78
CA ALA A 254 -12.80 -11.88 5.58
C ALA A 254 -11.39 -12.33 5.17
N GLU A 255 -10.48 -12.54 6.12
CA GLU A 255 -9.12 -13.02 5.81
C GLU A 255 -9.15 -14.34 5.04
N ARG A 256 -9.95 -15.30 5.50
CA ARG A 256 -10.01 -16.64 4.91
C ARG A 256 -10.76 -16.68 3.60
N THR A 257 -11.90 -16.02 3.52
CA THR A 257 -12.70 -15.96 2.29
C THR A 257 -11.95 -15.27 1.17
N THR A 258 -11.40 -14.08 1.43
CA THR A 258 -10.62 -13.34 0.43
C THR A 258 -9.36 -14.10 0.01
N ALA A 259 -8.70 -14.80 0.93
CA ALA A 259 -7.55 -15.62 0.59
C ALA A 259 -7.92 -16.76 -0.37
N LEU A 260 -9.07 -17.41 -0.19
CA LEU A 260 -9.55 -18.44 -1.13
C LEU A 260 -9.86 -17.86 -2.51
N ASP A 261 -10.46 -16.67 -2.58
CA ASP A 261 -10.71 -15.96 -3.84
C ASP A 261 -9.39 -15.59 -4.55
N MET A 262 -8.38 -15.12 -3.78
CA MET A 262 -7.05 -14.81 -4.34
C MET A 262 -6.33 -16.06 -4.84
N ILE A 263 -6.47 -17.19 -4.14
CA ILE A 263 -5.91 -18.49 -4.54
C ILE A 263 -6.56 -18.95 -5.83
N GLU A 264 -7.88 -18.86 -5.97
CA GLU A 264 -8.62 -19.24 -7.17
C GLU A 264 -8.16 -18.46 -8.40
N ASP A 265 -7.96 -17.14 -8.24
CA ASP A 265 -7.57 -16.26 -9.35
C ASP A 265 -6.10 -16.40 -9.75
N ASN A 266 -5.20 -16.79 -8.82
CA ASN A 266 -3.76 -16.63 -9.03
C ASN A 266 -2.93 -17.94 -8.89
N ALA A 267 -3.40 -18.92 -8.11
CA ALA A 267 -2.64 -20.13 -7.87
C ALA A 267 -2.98 -21.21 -8.89
N LYS A 268 -1.97 -22.00 -9.26
CA LYS A 268 -2.17 -23.17 -10.12
C LYS A 268 -2.36 -24.43 -9.26
N SER A 269 -3.03 -25.45 -9.80
CA SER A 269 -3.08 -26.75 -9.18
C SER A 269 -1.66 -27.29 -8.91
N GLY A 270 -1.44 -27.84 -7.73
CA GLY A 270 -0.13 -28.28 -7.24
C GLY A 270 0.65 -27.21 -6.43
N SER A 271 0.19 -25.96 -6.43
CA SER A 271 0.81 -24.91 -5.61
C SER A 271 0.63 -25.15 -4.11
N THR A 272 1.53 -24.60 -3.31
CA THR A 272 1.41 -24.58 -1.86
C THR A 272 1.09 -23.17 -1.35
N VAL A 273 0.23 -23.07 -0.32
CA VAL A 273 -0.20 -21.79 0.25
C VAL A 273 0.08 -21.75 1.74
N GLY A 274 0.97 -20.83 2.17
CA GLY A 274 1.29 -20.58 3.57
C GLY A 274 0.33 -19.57 4.18
N GLY A 275 -0.14 -19.86 5.40
CA GLY A 275 -0.98 -18.97 6.20
C GLY A 275 -0.61 -19.02 7.68
N ASP A 276 -1.08 -18.06 8.47
CA ASP A 276 -0.91 -18.06 9.92
C ASP A 276 -1.93 -18.98 10.62
N LYS A 277 -1.93 -19.00 11.95
CA LYS A 277 -2.83 -19.82 12.76
C LYS A 277 -4.32 -19.50 12.56
N ASN A 278 -4.67 -18.28 12.12
CA ASN A 278 -6.05 -17.89 11.88
C ASN A 278 -6.65 -18.59 10.66
N TYR A 279 -5.80 -19.04 9.74
CA TYR A 279 -6.21 -19.81 8.56
C TYR A 279 -6.38 -21.32 8.83
N ASP A 280 -6.00 -21.81 10.04
CA ASP A 280 -6.18 -23.22 10.39
C ASP A 280 -7.63 -23.52 10.77
N THR A 281 -8.51 -23.54 9.78
CA THR A 281 -9.92 -23.90 9.87
C THR A 281 -10.27 -24.97 8.85
N ALA A 282 -11.26 -25.80 9.17
CA ALA A 282 -11.69 -26.88 8.28
C ALA A 282 -12.07 -26.34 6.89
N ASP A 283 -12.85 -25.25 6.86
CA ASP A 283 -13.34 -24.64 5.61
C ASP A 283 -12.19 -24.10 4.75
N PHE A 284 -11.20 -23.41 5.35
CA PHE A 284 -10.07 -22.89 4.58
C PHE A 284 -9.19 -24.00 4.04
N VAL A 285 -8.91 -25.02 4.86
CA VAL A 285 -8.09 -26.17 4.46
C VAL A 285 -8.78 -26.98 3.35
N ALA A 286 -10.09 -27.19 3.46
CA ALA A 286 -10.89 -27.85 2.42
C ALA A 286 -10.91 -26.99 1.14
N GLY A 287 -11.21 -25.71 1.25
CA GLY A 287 -11.25 -24.77 0.12
C GLY A 287 -9.93 -24.66 -0.65
N CYS A 288 -8.77 -24.71 0.04
CA CYS A 288 -7.47 -24.81 -0.63
C CYS A 288 -7.33 -26.10 -1.44
N ARG A 289 -7.73 -27.24 -0.85
CA ARG A 289 -7.63 -28.57 -1.50
C ARG A 289 -8.56 -28.69 -2.68
N GLU A 290 -9.79 -28.14 -2.60
CA GLU A 290 -10.74 -28.07 -3.72
C GLU A 290 -10.18 -27.32 -4.92
N ARG A 291 -9.35 -26.29 -4.67
CA ARG A 291 -8.62 -25.52 -5.70
C ARG A 291 -7.30 -26.18 -6.13
N GLY A 292 -7.08 -27.43 -5.74
CA GLY A 292 -5.86 -28.17 -6.06
C GLY A 292 -4.60 -27.69 -5.35
N CYS A 293 -4.72 -26.83 -4.31
CA CYS A 293 -3.60 -26.27 -3.59
C CYS A 293 -3.36 -26.98 -2.26
N THR A 294 -2.09 -27.12 -1.86
CA THR A 294 -1.72 -27.69 -0.56
C THR A 294 -1.62 -26.59 0.50
N PRO A 295 -2.47 -26.62 1.54
CA PRO A 295 -2.43 -25.63 2.63
C PRO A 295 -1.24 -25.91 3.58
N HIS A 296 -0.27 -25.01 3.61
CA HIS A 296 0.85 -25.00 4.57
C HIS A 296 0.58 -23.99 5.71
N VAL A 297 -0.58 -24.13 6.34
CA VAL A 297 -1.02 -23.26 7.43
C VAL A 297 -0.37 -23.69 8.75
N SER A 298 -0.02 -22.72 9.59
CA SER A 298 0.50 -23.00 10.93
C SER A 298 -0.59 -23.63 11.78
N GLN A 299 -0.31 -24.79 12.42
CA GLN A 299 -1.26 -25.50 13.27
C GLN A 299 -1.69 -24.63 14.46
N ASN A 300 -2.97 -24.70 14.77
CA ASN A 300 -3.59 -24.06 15.92
C ASN A 300 -4.20 -25.11 16.84
N ASP A 301 -3.38 -25.57 17.79
CA ASP A 301 -3.77 -26.58 18.80
C ASP A 301 -4.26 -25.94 20.10
N THR A 302 -4.48 -24.62 20.13
CA THR A 302 -4.96 -23.92 21.31
C THR A 302 -6.45 -24.18 21.50
N ASN A 303 -6.80 -25.04 22.47
CA ASN A 303 -8.18 -25.41 22.81
C ASN A 303 -9.01 -26.03 21.68
N ARG A 304 -8.36 -26.54 20.62
CA ARG A 304 -9.01 -27.21 19.50
C ARG A 304 -8.03 -28.10 18.73
N ARG A 305 -8.58 -29.02 17.95
CA ARG A 305 -7.79 -29.82 16.99
C ARG A 305 -7.50 -29.00 15.74
N SER A 306 -6.26 -29.02 15.29
CA SER A 306 -5.84 -28.42 14.01
C SER A 306 -6.55 -29.12 12.84
N ALA A 307 -6.92 -28.36 11.81
CA ALA A 307 -7.42 -28.87 10.53
C ALA A 307 -6.28 -29.41 9.64
N ILE A 308 -5.02 -29.06 9.95
CA ILE A 308 -3.83 -29.59 9.27
C ILE A 308 -3.38 -30.87 9.95
N ASP A 309 -3.24 -31.92 9.18
CA ASP A 309 -2.88 -33.27 9.63
C ASP A 309 -1.49 -33.71 9.14
N ALA A 310 -1.09 -34.94 9.51
CA ALA A 310 0.20 -35.51 9.15
C ALA A 310 0.45 -35.64 7.64
N ARG A 311 -0.60 -35.65 6.80
CA ARG A 311 -0.46 -35.62 5.33
C ARG A 311 0.27 -34.40 4.83
N THR A 312 0.14 -33.28 5.55
CA THR A 312 0.83 -32.02 5.25
C THR A 312 2.09 -31.85 6.09
N THR A 313 2.02 -32.06 7.41
CA THR A 313 3.11 -31.67 8.34
C THR A 313 4.35 -32.53 8.22
N ARG A 314 4.24 -33.80 7.77
CA ARG A 314 5.37 -34.72 7.57
C ARG A 314 6.30 -34.32 6.41
N HIS A 315 5.84 -33.48 5.50
CA HIS A 315 6.65 -33.07 4.34
C HIS A 315 7.67 -31.97 4.74
N PRO A 316 8.94 -32.08 4.31
CA PRO A 316 9.95 -31.06 4.59
C PRO A 316 9.56 -29.66 4.13
N GLY A 317 8.83 -29.58 3.02
CA GLY A 317 8.30 -28.31 2.47
C GLY A 317 7.40 -27.56 3.42
N TYR A 318 6.65 -28.24 4.30
CA TYR A 318 5.79 -27.60 5.29
C TYR A 318 6.59 -26.71 6.25
N ARG A 319 7.70 -27.21 6.79
CA ARG A 319 8.59 -26.45 7.68
C ARG A 319 9.19 -25.24 6.96
N ILE A 320 9.62 -25.42 5.71
CA ILE A 320 10.15 -24.32 4.87
C ILE A 320 9.08 -23.25 4.66
N SER A 321 7.87 -23.66 4.32
CA SER A 321 6.72 -22.73 4.10
C SER A 321 6.42 -21.93 5.36
N THR A 322 6.40 -22.58 6.54
CA THR A 322 6.13 -21.91 7.83
C THR A 322 7.17 -20.82 8.14
N ILE A 323 8.41 -20.99 7.70
CA ILE A 323 9.46 -19.97 7.82
C ILE A 323 9.26 -18.87 6.76
N LYS A 324 9.09 -19.27 5.50
CA LYS A 324 8.99 -18.33 4.35
C LYS A 324 7.77 -17.43 4.43
N ARG A 325 6.61 -17.92 4.92
CA ARG A 325 5.38 -17.12 5.03
C ARG A 325 5.55 -15.83 5.83
N LYS A 326 6.49 -15.80 6.80
CA LYS A 326 6.75 -14.61 7.60
C LYS A 326 7.20 -13.40 6.77
N ARG A 327 7.70 -13.64 5.54
CA ARG A 327 8.09 -12.56 4.64
C ARG A 327 6.92 -11.64 4.26
N ILE A 328 5.66 -12.11 4.33
CA ILE A 328 4.49 -11.27 4.03
C ILE A 328 4.29 -10.15 5.06
N GLU A 329 4.90 -10.25 6.24
CA GLU A 329 4.91 -9.18 7.25
C GLU A 329 5.74 -7.96 6.79
N GLU A 330 6.76 -8.18 5.94
CA GLU A 330 7.63 -7.13 5.41
C GLU A 330 6.87 -6.09 4.57
N PRO A 331 6.10 -6.48 3.51
CA PRO A 331 5.29 -5.53 2.76
C PRO A 331 4.25 -4.82 3.63
N PHE A 332 3.58 -5.50 4.57
CA PHE A 332 2.65 -4.84 5.48
C PHE A 332 3.33 -3.80 6.36
N GLY A 333 4.51 -4.11 6.89
CA GLY A 333 5.32 -3.17 7.66
C GLY A 333 5.66 -1.93 6.83
N TRP A 334 6.17 -2.12 5.61
CA TRP A 334 6.51 -1.04 4.70
C TRP A 334 5.30 -0.19 4.28
N MET A 335 4.20 -0.84 3.89
CA MET A 335 2.96 -0.16 3.49
C MET A 335 2.38 0.69 4.63
N LYS A 336 2.48 0.23 5.87
CA LYS A 336 1.98 0.95 7.05
C LYS A 336 2.89 2.10 7.49
N THR A 337 4.20 1.97 7.31
CA THR A 337 5.17 3.00 7.74
C THR A 337 5.49 3.96 6.61
N VAL A 338 6.17 3.50 5.57
CA VAL A 338 6.59 4.30 4.43
C VAL A 338 5.41 4.63 3.53
N GLY A 339 4.61 3.64 3.15
CA GLY A 339 3.41 3.81 2.31
C GLY A 339 2.25 4.57 2.95
N GLY A 340 2.34 4.91 4.26
CA GLY A 340 1.37 5.76 4.95
C GLY A 340 0.01 5.13 5.24
N LEU A 341 -0.13 3.79 5.13
CA LEU A 341 -1.40 3.07 5.27
C LEU A 341 -1.68 2.54 6.69
N ARG A 342 -0.96 2.98 7.72
CA ARG A 342 -1.32 2.62 9.11
C ARG A 342 -2.72 3.13 9.45
N LYS A 343 -2.98 4.38 9.09
CA LYS A 343 -4.28 5.02 9.10
C LYS A 343 -4.49 5.66 7.73
N THR A 344 -5.54 5.23 7.01
CA THR A 344 -5.83 5.82 5.71
C THR A 344 -6.25 7.28 5.85
N ARG A 345 -5.93 8.09 4.84
CA ARG A 345 -6.42 9.48 4.72
C ARG A 345 -7.61 9.60 3.76
N HIS A 346 -8.02 8.49 3.20
CA HIS A 346 -9.12 8.38 2.25
C HIS A 346 -10.35 7.76 2.91
N ARG A 347 -11.53 8.04 2.36
CA ARG A 347 -12.81 7.55 2.83
C ARG A 347 -13.47 6.70 1.77
N GLY A 348 -14.24 5.71 2.20
CA GLY A 348 -14.93 4.78 1.33
C GLY A 348 -14.00 3.66 0.83
N ARG A 349 -14.54 2.45 0.82
CA ARG A 349 -13.79 1.23 0.50
C ARG A 349 -13.09 1.30 -0.85
N GLY A 350 -13.77 1.77 -1.90
CA GLY A 350 -13.19 1.79 -3.25
C GLY A 350 -11.93 2.65 -3.37
N LEU A 351 -11.92 3.85 -2.76
CA LEU A 351 -10.76 4.73 -2.77
C LEU A 351 -9.62 4.18 -1.91
N VAL A 352 -9.95 3.61 -0.73
CA VAL A 352 -8.94 3.00 0.15
C VAL A 352 -8.33 1.76 -0.51
N GLU A 353 -9.13 0.92 -1.19
CA GLU A 353 -8.65 -0.23 -1.96
C GLU A 353 -7.71 0.20 -3.08
N TRP A 354 -8.10 1.21 -3.83
CA TRP A 354 -7.27 1.74 -4.92
C TRP A 354 -5.87 2.14 -4.43
N PHE A 355 -5.80 2.88 -3.30
CA PHE A 355 -4.52 3.25 -2.70
C PHE A 355 -3.79 2.06 -2.07
N PHE A 356 -4.50 1.08 -1.55
CA PHE A 356 -3.90 -0.14 -1.04
C PHE A 356 -3.19 -0.91 -2.14
N VAL A 357 -3.84 -1.12 -3.28
CA VAL A 357 -3.27 -1.80 -4.46
C VAL A 357 -2.10 -1.00 -5.04
N LEU A 358 -2.24 0.33 -5.18
CA LEU A 358 -1.14 1.18 -5.65
C LEU A 358 0.08 1.11 -4.73
N THR A 359 -0.13 1.11 -3.41
CA THR A 359 0.96 1.04 -2.42
C THR A 359 1.62 -0.34 -2.43
N ALA A 360 0.87 -1.42 -2.64
CA ALA A 360 1.41 -2.77 -2.84
C ALA A 360 2.27 -2.83 -4.11
N THR A 361 1.83 -2.19 -5.20
CA THR A 361 2.61 -2.06 -6.43
C THR A 361 3.88 -1.24 -6.20
N ALA A 362 3.81 -0.16 -5.43
CA ALA A 362 4.97 0.64 -5.06
C ALA A 362 6.02 -0.17 -4.27
N TYR A 363 5.58 -1.03 -3.36
CA TYR A 363 6.48 -1.96 -2.67
C TYR A 363 7.21 -2.89 -3.66
N ASN A 364 6.48 -3.48 -4.61
CA ASN A 364 7.09 -4.30 -5.65
C ASN A 364 8.13 -3.52 -6.47
N LEU A 365 7.80 -2.30 -6.88
CA LEU A 365 8.68 -1.43 -7.67
C LEU A 365 9.99 -1.08 -6.94
N ILE A 366 9.99 -1.00 -5.60
CA ILE A 366 11.23 -0.83 -4.82
C ILE A 366 12.02 -2.14 -4.72
N ARG A 367 11.33 -3.27 -4.68
CA ARG A 367 11.94 -4.58 -4.49
C ARG A 367 12.54 -5.14 -5.78
N ILE A 368 11.84 -4.99 -6.91
CA ILE A 368 12.24 -5.55 -8.22
C ILE A 368 13.67 -5.15 -8.61
N PRO A 369 14.11 -3.88 -8.57
CA PRO A 369 15.47 -3.51 -8.94
C PRO A 369 16.54 -4.19 -8.09
N LYS A 370 16.25 -4.39 -6.79
CA LYS A 370 17.18 -5.08 -5.87
C LYS A 370 17.35 -6.55 -6.22
N ILE A 371 16.26 -7.20 -6.66
CA ILE A 371 16.29 -8.60 -7.09
C ILE A 371 17.04 -8.71 -8.41
N LEU A 372 16.73 -7.86 -9.40
CA LEU A 372 17.41 -7.84 -10.69
C LEU A 372 18.91 -7.62 -10.53
N ALA A 373 19.33 -6.70 -9.66
CA ALA A 373 20.76 -6.47 -9.38
C ALA A 373 21.45 -7.64 -8.66
N ALA A 374 20.71 -8.50 -7.95
CA ALA A 374 21.26 -9.68 -7.27
C ALA A 374 21.32 -10.93 -8.17
N THR A 375 20.64 -10.93 -9.31
CA THR A 375 20.55 -12.05 -10.25
C THR A 375 21.36 -11.83 -11.54
N GLY A 376 21.83 -10.64 -11.83
CA GLY A 376 22.78 -10.28 -12.89
C GLY A 376 24.19 -10.18 -12.36
#